data_a551d9b5991f48eb7d2d00fb6c10d2ac
#
_entry.id   a551d9b5991f48eb7d2d00fb6c10d2ac
#
_cell.length_a   1.000
_cell.length_b   1.000
_cell.length_c   1.000
_cell.angle_alpha   90.00
_cell.angle_beta   90.00
_cell.angle_gamma   90.00
#
_symmetry.space_group_name_H-M   'P 1'
#
loop_
_entity.id
_entity.type
_entity.pdbx_description
1 polymer ?
#
loop_
_entity_poly.entity_id
_entity_poly.type
_entity_poly.pdbx_seq_one_letter_code
_entity_poly.pdbx_strand_id
1 'polypeptide(L)'
;MYKGGPSYTPQAAKIIRYAGLIVPIILIIYGMYVRVGVLDKLHYFNDIAFFVISFWWLYVGIVQFLDHSRTKLDSALRLVAYHLLAGGYLLFVSGISTPLVAFWILLLLASNLYFSRTGVNLSILWFIAIVGFDIYLWNDTSRVVVEYDLATLVAIILSGLVTLSVSRAQEISKSELTLSKAKESLQRDRILTIINNLSDAVLSTDKAGIVRVYNAAFLNLLDTNDSLNGKEISQVLQLTNQKGENFDILNELKKTKGSVVRNDLTYYYDEDDKISIELTYSPIRSSYSGSKKAEIDDGYIIIMRDITKSKSLEEERDEFISVVSHELRTPITIVEGTISNVQIMMEHPDSTKEMLSDAITTAHDQIIYLAKMVNDLSTLSRAERGVADTPEDIDVREMIHKLHDEYNKDATAKGLHLNLDLGATLGHVNTSRLYLEEMLQNFITNSIKYTKKGSITISVKQKLGIVKFLIKDTGIGISKSDQAKIFQKFYRSEDYRTRETSGTGLGLYVASKLAHKIGAKIEMTSRLNHGSNFWFTLPVHDKKK
;
A
#
# COMPACT_ATOMS: atom_id res chain seq x y z
N MET A 1 -8.77 3.85 -37.03
CA MET A 1 -8.39 3.97 -38.48
C MET A 1 -6.88 4.23 -38.54
N TYR A 2 -6.09 3.19 -38.76
CA TYR A 2 -4.63 3.29 -38.92
C TYR A 2 -4.35 3.86 -40.32
N LYS A 3 -3.91 5.10 -40.39
CA LYS A 3 -3.29 5.65 -41.61
C LYS A 3 -1.90 4.99 -41.73
N GLY A 4 -1.80 3.93 -42.56
CA GLY A 4 -0.55 3.26 -42.87
C GLY A 4 0.36 4.17 -43.67
N GLY A 5 1.18 4.95 -42.97
CA GLY A 5 2.36 5.58 -43.57
C GLY A 5 3.44 4.51 -43.79
N PRO A 6 4.40 4.75 -44.69
CA PRO A 6 5.48 3.80 -44.97
C PRO A 6 6.31 3.54 -43.70
N SER A 7 6.63 2.27 -43.42
CA SER A 7 7.27 1.75 -42.21
C SER A 7 8.80 1.97 -42.16
N TYR A 8 9.34 2.93 -42.87
CA TYR A 8 10.79 3.17 -42.97
C TYR A 8 11.27 4.33 -42.11
N THR A 9 12.49 4.22 -41.58
CA THR A 9 13.13 5.30 -40.86
C THR A 9 13.47 6.47 -41.77
N PRO A 10 13.40 7.73 -41.32
CA PRO A 10 13.78 8.91 -42.11
C PRO A 10 15.17 8.82 -42.71
N GLN A 11 16.09 8.10 -42.08
CA GLN A 11 17.46 7.89 -42.56
C GLN A 11 17.51 6.94 -43.77
N ALA A 12 16.76 5.83 -43.75
CA ALA A 12 16.71 4.89 -44.87
C ALA A 12 16.07 5.53 -46.13
N ALA A 13 15.04 6.36 -45.95
CA ALA A 13 14.46 7.15 -47.02
C ALA A 13 15.44 8.13 -47.64
N LYS A 14 16.33 8.76 -46.85
CA LYS A 14 17.40 9.63 -47.35
C LYS A 14 18.39 8.85 -48.21
N ILE A 15 18.88 7.69 -47.77
CA ILE A 15 19.84 6.87 -48.51
C ILE A 15 19.29 6.50 -49.89
N ILE A 16 18.04 6.02 -49.98
CA ILE A 16 17.42 5.66 -51.26
C ILE A 16 17.26 6.87 -52.15
N ARG A 17 16.93 8.04 -51.62
CA ARG A 17 16.83 9.28 -52.38
C ARG A 17 18.14 9.68 -53.03
N TYR A 18 19.24 9.67 -52.26
CA TYR A 18 20.57 9.95 -52.81
C TYR A 18 21.00 8.89 -53.83
N ALA A 19 20.78 7.60 -53.57
CA ALA A 19 21.08 6.53 -54.50
C ALA A 19 20.31 6.69 -55.83
N GLY A 20 19.01 7.05 -55.75
CA GLY A 20 18.17 7.29 -56.93
C GLY A 20 18.67 8.43 -57.85
N LEU A 21 19.45 9.38 -57.34
CA LEU A 21 20.06 10.45 -58.11
C LEU A 21 21.48 10.09 -58.56
N ILE A 22 22.31 9.51 -57.70
CA ILE A 22 23.73 9.24 -57.94
C ILE A 22 23.92 8.09 -58.93
N VAL A 23 23.15 7.02 -58.82
CA VAL A 23 23.27 5.82 -59.69
C VAL A 23 23.03 6.15 -61.14
N PRO A 24 21.96 6.86 -61.56
CA PRO A 24 21.79 7.28 -62.96
C PRO A 24 22.97 8.07 -63.49
N ILE A 25 23.53 9.00 -62.72
CA ILE A 25 24.68 9.81 -63.16
C ILE A 25 25.90 8.91 -63.44
N ILE A 26 26.20 7.95 -62.58
CA ILE A 26 27.29 7.00 -62.77
C ILE A 26 27.09 6.18 -64.06
N LEU A 27 25.87 5.68 -64.25
CA LEU A 27 25.52 4.88 -65.45
C LEU A 27 25.57 5.69 -66.75
N ILE A 28 25.17 6.96 -66.72
CA ILE A 28 25.27 7.87 -67.82
C ILE A 28 26.74 8.12 -68.21
N ILE A 29 27.60 8.37 -67.21
CA ILE A 29 29.04 8.55 -67.41
C ILE A 29 29.64 7.28 -68.06
N TYR A 30 29.31 6.10 -67.52
CA TYR A 30 29.73 4.82 -68.11
C TYR A 30 29.31 4.68 -69.55
N GLY A 31 28.07 4.90 -69.90
CA GLY A 31 27.55 4.82 -71.28
C GLY A 31 28.21 5.82 -72.20
N MET A 32 28.57 7.02 -71.75
CA MET A 32 29.33 8.00 -72.55
C MET A 32 30.76 7.52 -72.82
N TYR A 33 31.47 6.88 -71.84
CA TYR A 33 32.78 6.30 -72.11
C TYR A 33 32.75 5.17 -73.13
N VAL A 34 31.69 4.32 -73.08
CA VAL A 34 31.47 3.28 -74.09
C VAL A 34 31.20 3.91 -75.45
N ARG A 35 30.42 4.97 -75.55
CA ARG A 35 30.06 5.66 -76.79
C ARG A 35 31.27 6.32 -77.48
N VAL A 36 32.14 6.98 -76.65
CA VAL A 36 33.32 7.69 -77.15
C VAL A 36 34.45 6.71 -77.56
N GLY A 37 34.31 5.42 -77.26
CA GLY A 37 35.28 4.40 -77.61
C GLY A 37 36.44 4.28 -76.68
N VAL A 38 36.33 4.82 -75.42
CA VAL A 38 37.27 4.62 -74.30
C VAL A 38 37.13 3.21 -73.76
N LEU A 39 35.95 2.66 -73.76
CA LEU A 39 35.62 1.28 -73.48
C LEU A 39 35.11 0.56 -74.68
N ASP A 40 35.37 -0.74 -74.82
CA ASP A 40 34.93 -1.53 -75.96
C ASP A 40 33.40 -1.48 -76.07
N LYS A 41 32.94 -1.17 -77.31
CA LYS A 41 31.50 -1.10 -77.62
C LYS A 41 30.95 -2.51 -77.76
N LEU A 42 30.09 -2.88 -76.82
CA LEU A 42 29.36 -4.16 -76.90
C LEU A 42 28.38 -4.16 -78.08
N HIS A 43 28.15 -5.31 -78.73
CA HIS A 43 27.33 -5.42 -79.90
C HIS A 43 25.84 -5.03 -79.70
N TYR A 44 25.37 -4.99 -78.51
CA TYR A 44 23.99 -4.57 -78.18
C TYR A 44 23.89 -3.10 -77.71
N PHE A 45 24.95 -2.29 -77.82
CA PHE A 45 24.88 -0.86 -77.49
C PHE A 45 24.05 -0.09 -78.53
N ASN A 46 22.89 0.44 -78.07
CA ASN A 46 21.99 1.23 -78.86
C ASN A 46 22.07 2.71 -78.46
N ASP A 47 22.55 3.58 -79.32
CA ASP A 47 22.72 5.01 -79.11
C ASP A 47 21.38 5.71 -78.77
N ILE A 48 20.29 5.38 -79.46
CA ILE A 48 18.98 5.98 -79.19
C ILE A 48 18.45 5.57 -77.81
N ALA A 49 18.50 4.27 -77.52
CA ALA A 49 18.08 3.75 -76.22
C ALA A 49 18.87 4.37 -75.08
N PHE A 50 20.20 4.52 -75.22
CA PHE A 50 21.06 5.16 -74.28
C PHE A 50 20.58 6.58 -73.94
N PHE A 51 20.32 7.44 -74.92
CA PHE A 51 19.89 8.81 -74.64
C PHE A 51 18.46 8.88 -74.06
N VAL A 52 17.53 8.08 -74.50
CA VAL A 52 16.16 8.06 -74.05
C VAL A 52 16.11 7.56 -72.56
N ILE A 53 16.76 6.45 -72.28
CA ILE A 53 16.79 5.88 -70.92
C ILE A 53 17.51 6.84 -69.96
N SER A 54 18.64 7.40 -70.34
CA SER A 54 19.41 8.36 -69.57
C SER A 54 18.60 9.61 -69.23
N PHE A 55 17.87 10.16 -70.16
CA PHE A 55 17.00 11.32 -69.94
C PHE A 55 15.88 11.01 -68.93
N TRP A 56 15.14 9.93 -69.14
CA TRP A 56 14.05 9.55 -68.26
C TRP A 56 14.54 9.14 -66.89
N TRP A 57 15.71 8.49 -66.80
CA TRP A 57 16.26 8.08 -65.49
C TRP A 57 16.70 9.27 -64.66
N LEU A 58 17.36 10.24 -65.28
CA LEU A 58 17.74 11.49 -64.63
C LEU A 58 16.49 12.28 -64.19
N TYR A 59 15.46 12.33 -65.09
CA TYR A 59 14.20 12.98 -64.73
C TYR A 59 13.54 12.34 -63.52
N VAL A 60 13.37 11.04 -63.47
CA VAL A 60 12.80 10.31 -62.33
C VAL A 60 13.66 10.51 -61.08
N GLY A 61 14.99 10.50 -61.18
CA GLY A 61 15.92 10.74 -60.10
C GLY A 61 15.78 12.14 -59.51
N ILE A 62 15.66 13.19 -60.33
CA ILE A 62 15.46 14.58 -59.89
C ILE A 62 14.09 14.72 -59.22
N VAL A 63 13.02 14.17 -59.82
CA VAL A 63 11.67 14.21 -59.21
C VAL A 63 11.67 13.52 -57.85
N GLN A 64 12.32 12.37 -57.69
CA GLN A 64 12.42 11.69 -56.39
C GLN A 64 13.25 12.47 -55.38
N PHE A 65 14.27 13.18 -55.84
CA PHE A 65 15.09 14.00 -54.97
C PHE A 65 14.37 15.25 -54.47
N LEU A 66 13.60 15.92 -55.32
CA LEU A 66 12.88 17.16 -55.01
C LEU A 66 11.56 16.92 -54.28
N ASP A 67 10.81 15.91 -54.70
CA ASP A 67 9.49 15.61 -54.14
C ASP A 67 9.48 14.24 -53.44
N HIS A 68 8.93 14.23 -52.19
CA HIS A 68 8.84 13.01 -51.39
C HIS A 68 7.59 12.23 -51.80
N SER A 69 7.75 10.92 -51.99
CA SER A 69 6.58 10.05 -52.15
C SER A 69 5.70 10.08 -50.89
N ARG A 70 4.49 10.63 -51.03
CA ARG A 70 3.55 10.80 -49.92
C ARG A 70 2.58 9.63 -49.78
N THR A 71 2.43 8.84 -50.82
CA THR A 71 1.50 7.70 -50.86
C THR A 71 2.19 6.41 -51.28
N LYS A 72 1.60 5.26 -50.88
CA LYS A 72 2.10 3.95 -51.32
C LYS A 72 2.04 3.78 -52.85
N LEU A 73 1.04 4.37 -53.48
CA LEU A 73 0.88 4.33 -54.92
C LEU A 73 2.02 5.09 -55.64
N ASP A 74 2.35 6.29 -55.18
CA ASP A 74 3.45 7.08 -55.71
C ASP A 74 4.80 6.35 -55.58
N SER A 75 5.04 5.74 -54.40
CA SER A 75 6.23 4.91 -54.18
C SER A 75 6.28 3.70 -55.11
N ALA A 76 5.14 3.06 -55.36
CA ALA A 76 5.05 1.94 -56.29
C ALA A 76 5.34 2.37 -57.75
N LEU A 77 4.74 3.47 -58.19
CA LEU A 77 4.95 4.00 -59.57
C LEU A 77 6.42 4.36 -59.79
N ARG A 78 7.05 5.04 -58.84
CA ARG A 78 8.49 5.38 -58.94
C ARG A 78 9.37 4.14 -58.94
N LEU A 79 9.08 3.16 -58.08
CA LEU A 79 9.84 1.91 -58.02
C LEU A 79 9.70 1.11 -59.34
N VAL A 80 8.51 1.04 -59.93
CA VAL A 80 8.27 0.41 -61.22
C VAL A 80 9.04 1.16 -62.31
N ALA A 81 9.02 2.50 -62.35
CA ALA A 81 9.78 3.29 -63.27
C ALA A 81 11.29 2.99 -63.20
N TYR A 82 11.86 2.91 -61.99
CA TYR A 82 13.26 2.53 -61.82
C TYR A 82 13.58 1.12 -62.32
N HIS A 83 12.69 0.14 -62.11
CA HIS A 83 12.88 -1.23 -62.60
C HIS A 83 12.83 -1.29 -64.14
N LEU A 84 11.90 -0.55 -64.74
CA LEU A 84 11.79 -0.47 -66.24
C LEU A 84 13.03 0.19 -66.80
N LEU A 85 13.47 1.32 -66.28
CA LEU A 85 14.65 2.04 -66.78
C LEU A 85 15.94 1.23 -66.56
N ALA A 86 16.09 0.58 -65.38
CA ALA A 86 17.24 -0.29 -65.09
C ALA A 86 17.26 -1.51 -66.06
N GLY A 87 16.10 -2.16 -66.24
CA GLY A 87 15.98 -3.29 -67.14
C GLY A 87 16.28 -2.90 -68.58
N GLY A 88 15.74 -1.77 -69.05
CA GLY A 88 16.03 -1.23 -70.41
C GLY A 88 17.52 -0.88 -70.55
N TYR A 89 18.16 -0.33 -69.54
CA TYR A 89 19.60 -0.03 -69.61
C TYR A 89 20.45 -1.30 -69.70
N LEU A 90 20.10 -2.35 -68.97
CA LEU A 90 20.78 -3.65 -69.00
C LEU A 90 20.60 -4.31 -70.39
N LEU A 91 19.41 -4.24 -71.00
CA LEU A 91 19.11 -4.88 -72.26
C LEU A 91 19.74 -4.16 -73.50
N PHE A 92 19.77 -2.81 -73.48
CA PHE A 92 20.10 -2.05 -74.72
C PHE A 92 21.38 -1.19 -74.59
N VAL A 93 22.03 -1.16 -73.40
CA VAL A 93 23.21 -0.31 -73.21
C VAL A 93 24.40 -1.09 -72.67
N SER A 94 24.25 -1.79 -71.50
CA SER A 94 25.39 -2.39 -70.83
C SER A 94 25.51 -3.90 -70.93
N GLY A 95 24.43 -4.60 -71.24
CA GLY A 95 24.34 -6.06 -71.08
C GLY A 95 24.18 -6.51 -69.65
N ILE A 96 23.74 -7.75 -69.41
CA ILE A 96 23.43 -8.30 -68.11
C ILE A 96 24.69 -8.77 -67.38
N SER A 97 25.66 -9.30 -68.09
CA SER A 97 26.89 -9.85 -67.48
C SER A 97 27.89 -8.79 -67.04
N THR A 98 27.52 -7.52 -67.01
CA THR A 98 28.40 -6.43 -66.56
C THR A 98 28.38 -6.22 -65.08
N PRO A 99 29.44 -5.65 -64.46
CA PRO A 99 29.45 -5.30 -63.02
C PRO A 99 28.31 -4.35 -62.61
N LEU A 100 27.72 -3.64 -63.56
CA LEU A 100 26.63 -2.67 -63.34
C LEU A 100 25.33 -3.33 -62.84
N VAL A 101 25.17 -4.61 -63.08
CA VAL A 101 24.05 -5.39 -62.50
C VAL A 101 24.03 -5.32 -60.97
N ALA A 102 25.19 -5.10 -60.31
CA ALA A 102 25.27 -4.91 -58.87
C ALA A 102 24.36 -3.76 -58.38
N PHE A 103 24.06 -2.74 -59.20
CA PHE A 103 23.10 -1.70 -58.86
C PHE A 103 21.67 -2.21 -58.67
N TRP A 104 21.33 -3.41 -59.22
CA TRP A 104 20.04 -4.04 -58.97
C TRP A 104 19.82 -4.37 -57.47
N ILE A 105 20.89 -4.59 -56.74
CA ILE A 105 20.83 -4.80 -55.27
C ILE A 105 20.18 -3.59 -54.59
N LEU A 106 20.44 -2.35 -55.07
CA LEU A 106 19.80 -1.15 -54.54
C LEU A 106 18.30 -1.14 -54.81
N LEU A 107 17.85 -1.69 -55.93
CA LEU A 107 16.43 -1.85 -56.24
C LEU A 107 15.78 -2.92 -55.35
N LEU A 108 16.48 -4.02 -55.07
CA LEU A 108 16.03 -5.03 -54.11
C LEU A 108 15.88 -4.43 -52.69
N LEU A 109 16.84 -3.63 -52.24
CA LEU A 109 16.79 -2.95 -50.95
C LEU A 109 15.62 -1.93 -50.92
N ALA A 110 15.44 -1.14 -51.97
CA ALA A 110 14.32 -0.20 -52.07
C ALA A 110 12.97 -0.94 -52.07
N SER A 111 12.88 -2.04 -52.84
CA SER A 111 11.68 -2.88 -52.90
C SER A 111 11.34 -3.49 -51.54
N ASN A 112 12.34 -3.96 -50.81
CA ASN A 112 12.16 -4.46 -49.44
C ASN A 112 11.69 -3.36 -48.48
N LEU A 113 12.25 -2.15 -48.58
CA LEU A 113 11.89 -1.03 -47.72
C LEU A 113 10.46 -0.55 -47.92
N TYR A 114 10.01 -0.44 -49.19
CA TYR A 114 8.66 0.06 -49.51
C TYR A 114 7.57 -0.99 -49.43
N PHE A 115 7.85 -2.24 -49.83
CA PHE A 115 6.86 -3.29 -50.03
C PHE A 115 7.24 -4.63 -49.37
N SER A 116 8.27 -4.64 -48.53
CA SER A 116 8.73 -5.83 -47.81
C SER A 116 8.93 -7.04 -48.74
N ARG A 117 8.52 -8.22 -48.32
CA ARG A 117 8.70 -9.48 -49.07
C ARG A 117 8.09 -9.44 -50.49
N THR A 118 6.92 -8.83 -50.63
CA THR A 118 6.23 -8.75 -51.94
C THR A 118 7.03 -7.92 -52.96
N GLY A 119 7.61 -6.80 -52.51
CA GLY A 119 8.45 -5.97 -53.37
C GLY A 119 9.71 -6.69 -53.84
N VAL A 120 10.41 -7.38 -52.95
CA VAL A 120 11.61 -8.16 -53.31
C VAL A 120 11.29 -9.27 -54.30
N ASN A 121 10.22 -10.03 -54.05
CA ASN A 121 9.81 -11.11 -54.95
C ASN A 121 9.46 -10.57 -56.38
N LEU A 122 8.75 -9.46 -56.47
CA LEU A 122 8.42 -8.82 -57.74
C LEU A 122 9.67 -8.31 -58.46
N SER A 123 10.63 -7.73 -57.74
CA SER A 123 11.92 -7.28 -58.30
C SER A 123 12.74 -8.44 -58.87
N ILE A 124 12.77 -9.59 -58.17
CA ILE A 124 13.45 -10.80 -58.64
C ILE A 124 12.74 -11.37 -59.88
N LEU A 125 11.40 -11.47 -59.87
CA LEU A 125 10.63 -11.94 -61.04
C LEU A 125 10.85 -11.05 -62.27
N TRP A 126 10.91 -9.73 -62.06
CA TRP A 126 11.21 -8.78 -63.14
C TRP A 126 12.62 -8.99 -63.69
N PHE A 127 13.62 -9.24 -62.85
CA PHE A 127 14.98 -9.55 -63.28
C PHE A 127 15.06 -10.86 -64.05
N ILE A 128 14.35 -11.92 -63.63
CA ILE A 128 14.24 -13.19 -64.37
C ILE A 128 13.66 -12.95 -65.80
N ALA A 129 12.61 -12.11 -65.84
CA ALA A 129 12.01 -11.76 -67.15
C ALA A 129 13.00 -11.02 -68.07
N ILE A 130 13.83 -10.12 -67.50
CA ILE A 130 14.85 -9.39 -68.31
C ILE A 130 15.91 -10.37 -68.83
N VAL A 131 16.43 -11.28 -67.99
CA VAL A 131 17.40 -12.29 -68.44
C VAL A 131 16.84 -13.19 -69.52
N GLY A 132 15.59 -13.67 -69.33
CA GLY A 132 14.92 -14.45 -70.40
C GLY A 132 14.71 -13.70 -71.71
N PHE A 133 14.40 -12.39 -71.61
CA PHE A 133 14.21 -11.54 -72.78
C PHE A 133 15.54 -11.21 -73.48
N ASP A 134 16.65 -11.04 -72.73
CA ASP A 134 17.99 -10.84 -73.24
C ASP A 134 18.45 -12.03 -74.08
N ILE A 135 18.33 -13.24 -73.54
CA ILE A 135 18.66 -14.49 -74.26
C ILE A 135 17.80 -14.64 -75.56
N TYR A 136 16.53 -14.23 -75.47
CA TYR A 136 15.63 -14.29 -76.66
C TYR A 136 15.97 -13.26 -77.77
N LEU A 137 16.21 -11.98 -77.37
CA LEU A 137 16.47 -10.90 -78.29
C LEU A 137 17.77 -11.04 -79.11
N TRP A 138 18.83 -11.40 -78.38
CA TRP A 138 20.16 -11.38 -79.02
C TRP A 138 20.56 -12.71 -79.61
N ASN A 139 19.78 -13.77 -79.37
CA ASN A 139 19.98 -15.13 -79.90
C ASN A 139 21.47 -15.54 -79.86
N ASP A 140 22.26 -14.97 -78.98
CA ASP A 140 23.66 -15.27 -78.82
C ASP A 140 23.78 -16.53 -77.90
N THR A 141 23.81 -17.65 -78.60
CA THR A 141 23.92 -18.97 -78.01
C THR A 141 25.34 -19.33 -77.65
N SER A 142 26.25 -18.36 -77.58
CA SER A 142 27.59 -18.64 -77.09
C SER A 142 27.49 -19.10 -75.66
N ARG A 143 27.98 -20.31 -75.38
CA ARG A 143 27.87 -20.96 -74.08
C ARG A 143 28.38 -20.07 -72.95
N VAL A 144 29.38 -19.27 -73.18
CA VAL A 144 30.04 -18.35 -72.24
C VAL A 144 29.09 -17.23 -71.77
N VAL A 145 28.34 -16.57 -72.69
CA VAL A 145 27.41 -15.50 -72.35
C VAL A 145 26.25 -16.02 -71.53
N VAL A 146 25.65 -17.13 -71.93
CA VAL A 146 24.55 -17.76 -71.18
C VAL A 146 24.98 -18.18 -69.75
N GLU A 147 26.21 -18.71 -69.58
CA GLU A 147 26.75 -19.06 -68.28
C GLU A 147 26.92 -17.82 -67.39
N TYR A 148 27.38 -16.69 -67.87
CA TYR A 148 27.50 -15.43 -67.16
C TYR A 148 26.15 -14.84 -66.76
N ASP A 149 25.17 -14.85 -67.63
CA ASP A 149 23.82 -14.36 -67.36
C ASP A 149 23.13 -15.20 -66.31
N LEU A 150 23.30 -16.53 -66.33
CA LEU A 150 22.78 -17.44 -65.35
C LEU A 150 23.46 -17.23 -63.97
N ALA A 151 24.79 -17.03 -63.95
CA ALA A 151 25.53 -16.74 -62.76
C ALA A 151 25.08 -15.40 -62.11
N THR A 152 24.81 -14.39 -62.93
CA THR A 152 24.31 -13.09 -62.49
C THR A 152 22.89 -13.20 -61.92
N LEU A 153 22.03 -14.00 -62.55
CA LEU A 153 20.68 -14.29 -62.05
C LEU A 153 20.74 -14.95 -60.65
N VAL A 154 21.61 -15.96 -60.49
CA VAL A 154 21.81 -16.62 -59.19
C VAL A 154 22.30 -15.63 -58.15
N ALA A 155 23.24 -14.73 -58.48
CA ALA A 155 23.75 -13.71 -57.56
C ALA A 155 22.64 -12.73 -57.09
N ILE A 156 21.74 -12.31 -57.98
CA ILE A 156 20.62 -11.44 -57.64
C ILE A 156 19.58 -12.17 -56.78
N ILE A 157 19.30 -13.44 -57.05
CA ILE A 157 18.40 -14.24 -56.21
C ILE A 157 18.99 -14.39 -54.78
N LEU A 158 20.28 -14.72 -54.67
CA LEU A 158 20.96 -14.84 -53.40
C LEU A 158 20.96 -13.49 -52.62
N SER A 159 21.19 -12.37 -53.32
CA SER A 159 21.13 -11.03 -52.74
C SER A 159 19.72 -10.71 -52.22
N GLY A 160 18.67 -11.13 -52.93
CA GLY A 160 17.28 -11.01 -52.48
C GLY A 160 16.99 -11.83 -51.22
N LEU A 161 17.49 -13.08 -51.17
CA LEU A 161 17.34 -13.94 -49.97
C LEU A 161 18.07 -13.37 -48.75
N VAL A 162 19.28 -12.85 -48.94
CA VAL A 162 20.04 -12.18 -47.87
C VAL A 162 19.26 -10.95 -47.37
N THR A 163 18.77 -10.12 -48.29
CA THR A 163 17.97 -8.93 -47.95
C THR A 163 16.75 -9.28 -47.14
N LEU A 164 16.01 -10.32 -47.49
CA LEU A 164 14.83 -10.80 -46.77
C LEU A 164 15.22 -11.37 -45.37
N SER A 165 16.34 -12.09 -45.30
CA SER A 165 16.82 -12.68 -44.04
C SER A 165 17.23 -11.59 -43.02
N VAL A 166 17.99 -10.59 -43.48
CA VAL A 166 18.40 -9.44 -42.65
C VAL A 166 17.18 -8.64 -42.19
N SER A 167 16.22 -8.39 -43.07
CA SER A 167 14.98 -7.68 -42.74
C SER A 167 14.19 -8.40 -41.66
N ARG A 168 14.05 -9.72 -41.77
CA ARG A 168 13.38 -10.53 -40.72
C ARG A 168 14.11 -10.49 -39.37
N ALA A 169 15.43 -10.63 -39.39
CA ALA A 169 16.23 -10.55 -38.18
C ALA A 169 16.06 -9.20 -37.47
N GLN A 170 16.01 -8.10 -38.23
CA GLN A 170 15.77 -6.76 -37.70
C GLN A 170 14.35 -6.59 -37.12
N GLU A 171 13.32 -7.15 -37.74
CA GLU A 171 11.95 -7.11 -37.23
C GLU A 171 11.82 -7.87 -35.90
N ILE A 172 12.41 -9.08 -35.83
CA ILE A 172 12.42 -9.88 -34.61
C ILE A 172 13.12 -9.13 -33.47
N SER A 173 14.34 -8.64 -33.72
CA SER A 173 15.12 -7.90 -32.73
C SER A 173 14.40 -6.65 -32.23
N LYS A 174 13.72 -5.91 -33.13
CA LYS A 174 12.93 -4.73 -32.75
C LYS A 174 11.71 -5.11 -31.91
N SER A 175 11.03 -6.21 -32.24
CA SER A 175 9.88 -6.68 -31.45
C SER A 175 10.30 -7.16 -30.07
N GLU A 176 11.41 -7.87 -29.95
CA GLU A 176 11.99 -8.30 -28.66
C GLU A 176 12.38 -7.11 -27.78
N LEU A 177 13.01 -6.09 -28.38
CA LEU A 177 13.39 -4.87 -27.66
C LEU A 177 12.16 -4.11 -27.14
N THR A 178 11.12 -3.99 -27.96
CA THR A 178 9.87 -3.31 -27.55
C THR A 178 9.16 -4.10 -26.45
N LEU A 179 9.12 -5.42 -26.55
CA LEU A 179 8.54 -6.29 -25.53
C LEU A 179 9.32 -6.21 -24.22
N SER A 180 10.66 -6.22 -24.30
CA SER A 180 11.53 -6.08 -23.11
C SER A 180 11.31 -4.75 -22.40
N LYS A 181 11.25 -3.63 -23.15
CA LYS A 181 10.96 -2.30 -22.57
C LYS A 181 9.56 -2.22 -21.95
N ALA A 182 8.56 -2.80 -22.61
CA ALA A 182 7.20 -2.84 -22.07
C ALA A 182 7.14 -3.66 -20.76
N LYS A 183 7.85 -4.78 -20.71
CA LYS A 183 7.96 -5.63 -19.51
C LYS A 183 8.65 -4.89 -18.35
N GLU A 184 9.74 -4.19 -18.64
CA GLU A 184 10.46 -3.37 -17.64
C GLU A 184 9.57 -2.25 -17.08
N SER A 185 8.86 -1.51 -17.97
CA SER A 185 7.90 -0.48 -17.54
C SER A 185 6.80 -1.07 -16.66
N LEU A 186 6.22 -2.19 -17.05
CA LEU A 186 5.17 -2.86 -16.28
C LEU A 186 5.66 -3.30 -14.89
N GLN A 187 6.89 -3.83 -14.80
CA GLN A 187 7.49 -4.20 -13.52
C GLN A 187 7.70 -2.98 -12.62
N ARG A 188 8.21 -1.88 -13.19
CA ARG A 188 8.40 -0.63 -12.45
C ARG A 188 7.07 -0.08 -11.93
N ASP A 189 6.04 -0.03 -12.78
CA ASP A 189 4.72 0.48 -12.40
C ASP A 189 4.06 -0.41 -11.32
N ARG A 190 4.27 -1.72 -11.40
CA ARG A 190 3.82 -2.67 -10.37
C ARG A 190 4.50 -2.42 -9.02
N ILE A 191 5.81 -2.21 -9.00
CA ILE A 191 6.55 -1.91 -7.77
C ILE A 191 6.06 -0.59 -7.15
N LEU A 192 5.91 0.46 -7.95
CA LEU A 192 5.38 1.75 -7.47
C LEU A 192 3.96 1.62 -6.91
N THR A 193 3.11 0.82 -7.56
CA THR A 193 1.75 0.55 -7.06
C THR A 193 1.78 -0.19 -5.73
N ILE A 194 2.66 -1.19 -5.56
CA ILE A 194 2.81 -1.91 -4.29
C ILE A 194 3.27 -0.93 -3.19
N ILE A 195 4.29 -0.13 -3.46
CA ILE A 195 4.83 0.84 -2.49
C ILE A 195 3.77 1.87 -2.09
N ASN A 196 2.97 2.37 -3.04
CA ASN A 196 1.90 3.34 -2.76
C ASN A 196 0.70 2.77 -1.99
N ASN A 197 0.49 1.45 -2.04
CA ASN A 197 -0.57 0.77 -1.30
C ASN A 197 -0.11 0.27 0.10
N LEU A 198 1.15 0.46 0.47
CA LEU A 198 1.60 0.21 1.84
C LEU A 198 0.99 1.24 2.78
N SER A 199 0.51 0.77 3.95
CA SER A 199 0.01 1.63 5.02
C SER A 199 1.13 2.38 5.74
N ASP A 200 2.32 1.81 5.75
CA ASP A 200 3.50 2.44 6.36
C ASP A 200 4.08 3.49 5.41
N ALA A 201 4.54 4.58 5.96
CA ALA A 201 5.22 5.64 5.22
C ALA A 201 6.61 5.16 4.77
N VAL A 202 6.86 5.16 3.47
CA VAL A 202 8.14 4.69 2.88
C VAL A 202 8.80 5.83 2.13
N LEU A 203 10.09 6.00 2.36
CA LEU A 203 10.94 6.98 1.68
C LEU A 203 12.28 6.34 1.36
N SER A 204 12.85 6.67 0.20
CA SER A 204 14.23 6.34 -0.11
C SER A 204 15.03 7.57 -0.49
N THR A 205 16.32 7.56 -0.12
CA THR A 205 17.28 8.62 -0.42
C THR A 205 18.45 8.06 -1.19
N ASP A 206 19.22 8.94 -1.83
CA ASP A 206 20.57 8.60 -2.26
C ASP A 206 21.58 8.69 -1.09
N LYS A 207 22.87 8.46 -1.38
CA LYS A 207 23.98 8.53 -0.39
C LYS A 207 24.14 9.88 0.29
N ALA A 208 23.72 10.95 -0.39
CA ALA A 208 23.80 12.30 0.15
C ALA A 208 22.60 12.62 1.06
N GLY A 209 21.61 11.74 1.16
CA GLY A 209 20.37 11.97 1.90
C GLY A 209 19.30 12.72 1.12
N ILE A 210 19.46 12.82 -0.21
CA ILE A 210 18.47 13.46 -1.07
C ILE A 210 17.33 12.49 -1.38
N VAL A 211 16.11 12.90 -1.15
CA VAL A 211 14.89 12.11 -1.38
C VAL A 211 14.73 11.78 -2.86
N ARG A 212 14.53 10.49 -3.18
CA ARG A 212 14.35 9.96 -4.53
C ARG A 212 12.99 9.34 -4.76
N VAL A 213 12.51 8.56 -3.81
CA VAL A 213 11.20 7.89 -3.90
C VAL A 213 10.50 8.01 -2.56
N TYR A 214 9.21 8.22 -2.57
CA TYR A 214 8.34 8.20 -1.40
C TYR A 214 6.94 7.74 -1.82
N ASN A 215 6.16 7.23 -0.87
CA ASN A 215 4.78 6.80 -1.12
C ASN A 215 3.75 7.80 -0.59
N ALA A 216 2.48 7.55 -0.94
CA ALA A 216 1.37 8.38 -0.48
C ALA A 216 1.22 8.39 1.05
N ALA A 217 1.50 7.27 1.73
CA ALA A 217 1.45 7.19 3.18
C ALA A 217 2.48 8.12 3.85
N PHE A 218 3.64 8.35 3.22
CA PHE A 218 4.64 9.30 3.73
C PHE A 218 4.14 10.74 3.67
N LEU A 219 3.49 11.14 2.58
CA LEU A 219 2.88 12.48 2.46
C LEU A 219 1.75 12.67 3.49
N ASN A 220 0.90 11.65 3.65
CA ASN A 220 -0.18 11.68 4.64
C ASN A 220 0.36 11.77 6.07
N LEU A 221 1.46 11.04 6.37
CA LEU A 221 2.08 11.06 7.70
C LEU A 221 2.66 12.43 8.06
N LEU A 222 3.15 13.19 7.08
CA LEU A 222 3.68 14.54 7.28
C LEU A 222 2.64 15.65 7.06
N ASP A 223 1.39 15.29 6.75
CA ASP A 223 0.30 16.20 6.40
C ASP A 223 0.71 17.23 5.32
N THR A 224 1.35 16.78 4.25
CA THR A 224 1.84 17.62 3.16
C THR A 224 1.48 17.10 1.78
N ASN A 225 1.23 18.01 0.84
CA ASN A 225 1.05 17.71 -0.58
C ASN A 225 2.23 18.17 -1.44
N ASP A 226 3.31 18.65 -0.83
CA ASP A 226 4.49 19.14 -1.53
C ASP A 226 5.27 18.01 -2.20
N SER A 227 5.93 18.32 -3.32
CA SER A 227 6.92 17.44 -3.90
C SER A 227 8.18 17.41 -3.03
N LEU A 228 8.52 16.23 -2.54
CA LEU A 228 9.71 16.01 -1.70
C LEU A 228 10.92 15.58 -2.51
N ASN A 229 10.74 15.22 -3.78
CA ASN A 229 11.84 14.76 -4.63
C ASN A 229 12.92 15.84 -4.79
N GLY A 230 14.17 15.48 -4.52
CA GLY A 230 15.31 16.37 -4.58
C GLY A 230 15.56 17.21 -3.31
N LYS A 231 14.68 17.16 -2.30
CA LYS A 231 14.91 17.80 -0.99
C LYS A 231 15.81 16.92 -0.13
N GLU A 232 16.57 17.51 0.78
CA GLU A 232 17.38 16.79 1.76
C GLU A 232 16.50 16.26 2.90
N ILE A 233 16.73 15.02 3.33
CA ILE A 233 15.90 14.36 4.36
C ILE A 233 15.86 15.11 5.68
N SER A 234 16.96 15.77 6.08
CA SER A 234 17.04 16.60 7.29
C SER A 234 16.09 17.82 7.27
N GLN A 235 15.75 18.32 6.07
CA GLN A 235 14.77 19.39 5.90
C GLN A 235 13.33 18.89 5.87
N VAL A 236 13.13 17.65 5.43
CA VAL A 236 11.80 17.04 5.29
C VAL A 236 11.35 16.41 6.61
N LEU A 237 12.27 15.82 7.36
CA LEU A 237 11.95 15.02 8.52
C LEU A 237 12.73 15.51 9.74
N GLN A 238 12.04 16.30 10.56
CA GLN A 238 12.57 16.80 11.83
C GLN A 238 11.99 15.96 12.97
N LEU A 239 12.81 15.10 13.54
CA LEU A 239 12.45 14.19 14.62
C LEU A 239 13.14 14.60 15.91
N THR A 240 12.48 14.35 17.04
CA THR A 240 13.07 14.51 18.38
C THR A 240 13.05 13.18 19.12
N ASN A 241 14.02 12.99 20.01
CA ASN A 241 14.04 11.84 20.91
C ASN A 241 13.16 12.10 22.16
N GLN A 242 13.01 11.10 23.01
CA GLN A 242 12.24 11.20 24.27
C GLN A 242 12.72 12.32 25.22
N LYS A 243 13.97 12.81 25.06
CA LYS A 243 14.51 13.89 25.87
C LYS A 243 14.23 15.28 25.26
N GLY A 244 13.54 15.34 24.11
CA GLY A 244 13.30 16.58 23.39
C GLY A 244 14.49 17.08 22.57
N GLU A 245 15.56 16.28 22.41
CA GLU A 245 16.72 16.62 21.61
C GLU A 245 16.47 16.28 20.13
N ASN A 246 16.96 17.13 19.22
CA ASN A 246 16.83 16.90 17.78
C ASN A 246 17.59 15.64 17.34
N PHE A 247 16.94 14.76 16.59
CA PHE A 247 17.51 13.53 16.06
C PHE A 247 18.07 13.76 14.65
N ASP A 248 19.40 13.77 14.52
CA ASP A 248 20.09 13.91 13.22
C ASP A 248 20.03 12.60 12.42
N ILE A 249 18.95 12.47 11.64
CA ILE A 249 18.72 11.30 10.82
C ILE A 249 19.81 11.06 9.78
N LEU A 250 20.37 12.12 9.18
CA LEU A 250 21.39 11.98 8.14
C LEU A 250 22.70 11.40 8.68
N ASN A 251 23.09 11.82 9.87
CA ASN A 251 24.28 11.31 10.55
C ASN A 251 24.10 9.84 10.94
N GLU A 252 22.91 9.46 11.41
CA GLU A 252 22.60 8.07 11.76
C GLU A 252 22.53 7.15 10.53
N LEU A 253 21.97 7.61 9.42
CA LEU A 253 21.96 6.87 8.15
C LEU A 253 23.40 6.55 7.69
N LYS A 254 24.31 7.54 7.75
CA LYS A 254 25.72 7.38 7.33
C LYS A 254 26.51 6.39 8.20
N LYS A 255 26.14 6.23 9.48
CA LYS A 255 26.79 5.28 10.40
C LYS A 255 26.24 3.86 10.27
N THR A 256 25.07 3.71 9.70
CA THR A 256 24.33 2.45 9.69
C THR A 256 24.85 1.47 8.66
N LYS A 257 25.20 0.26 9.10
CA LYS A 257 25.65 -0.85 8.25
C LYS A 257 24.57 -1.93 7.99
N GLY A 258 23.44 -1.86 8.65
CA GLY A 258 22.35 -2.81 8.56
C GLY A 258 21.00 -2.17 8.83
N SER A 259 19.97 -2.96 9.07
CA SER A 259 18.65 -2.43 9.45
C SER A 259 18.65 -2.03 10.93
N VAL A 260 18.15 -0.83 11.21
CA VAL A 260 18.01 -0.28 12.58
C VAL A 260 16.55 0.12 12.77
N VAL A 261 15.99 -0.19 13.93
CA VAL A 261 14.63 0.18 14.33
C VAL A 261 14.71 1.08 15.58
N ARG A 262 13.99 2.19 15.55
CA ARG A 262 13.86 3.16 16.64
C ARG A 262 12.38 3.42 16.89
N ASN A 263 11.93 3.29 18.15
CA ASN A 263 10.55 3.53 18.58
C ASN A 263 10.44 4.66 19.63
N ASP A 264 11.51 5.40 19.83
CA ASP A 264 11.65 6.46 20.82
C ASP A 264 11.59 7.87 20.19
N LEU A 265 11.14 7.98 18.94
CA LEU A 265 11.11 9.22 18.20
C LEU A 265 9.72 9.85 18.16
N THR A 266 9.70 11.18 18.09
CA THR A 266 8.47 11.98 18.01
C THR A 266 8.60 12.97 16.86
N TYR A 267 7.52 13.12 16.09
CA TYR A 267 7.35 14.15 15.07
C TYR A 267 6.31 15.16 15.53
N TYR A 268 6.59 16.42 15.38
CA TYR A 268 5.71 17.54 15.74
C TYR A 268 5.15 18.18 14.47
N TYR A 269 3.83 18.30 14.39
CA TYR A 269 3.15 19.12 13.38
C TYR A 269 3.17 20.59 13.80
N ASP A 270 2.83 20.84 15.07
CA ASP A 270 2.83 22.14 15.75
C ASP A 270 3.29 21.95 17.21
N GLU A 271 3.27 23.04 18.03
CA GLU A 271 3.70 22.99 19.45
C GLU A 271 2.90 21.99 20.28
N ASP A 272 1.59 21.80 19.99
CA ASP A 272 0.68 20.94 20.75
C ASP A 272 0.32 19.62 20.02
N ASP A 273 0.61 19.51 18.72
CA ASP A 273 0.24 18.32 17.92
C ASP A 273 1.47 17.51 17.53
N LYS A 274 1.52 16.30 18.06
CA LYS A 274 2.67 15.39 17.90
C LYS A 274 2.25 13.94 17.73
N ILE A 275 3.06 13.19 16.99
CA ILE A 275 2.91 11.75 16.83
C ILE A 275 4.18 11.02 17.30
N SER A 276 4.00 9.85 17.90
CA SER A 276 5.09 8.91 18.18
C SER A 276 5.35 8.04 16.96
N ILE A 277 6.62 7.97 16.55
CA ILE A 277 7.01 7.28 15.31
C ILE A 277 7.92 6.09 15.62
N GLU A 278 7.61 4.96 15.01
CA GLU A 278 8.58 3.88 14.81
C GLU A 278 9.29 4.14 13.47
N LEU A 279 10.61 4.30 13.54
CA LEU A 279 11.48 4.56 12.39
C LEU A 279 12.36 3.34 12.13
N THR A 280 12.22 2.73 10.97
CA THR A 280 13.13 1.67 10.48
C THR A 280 13.93 2.21 9.31
N TYR A 281 15.24 2.09 9.35
CA TYR A 281 16.10 2.52 8.26
C TYR A 281 17.24 1.55 8.00
N SER A 282 17.62 1.42 6.71
CA SER A 282 18.68 0.53 6.26
C SER A 282 19.35 1.04 4.98
N PRO A 283 20.63 0.70 4.73
CA PRO A 283 21.28 1.01 3.46
C PRO A 283 20.73 0.13 2.34
N ILE A 284 20.59 0.71 1.13
CA ILE A 284 20.24 0.00 -0.10
C ILE A 284 21.54 -0.54 -0.71
N ARG A 285 21.65 -1.87 -0.84
CA ARG A 285 22.82 -2.53 -1.44
C ARG A 285 22.53 -2.92 -2.87
N SER A 286 23.33 -2.43 -3.83
CA SER A 286 23.24 -2.84 -5.22
C SER A 286 24.02 -4.14 -5.44
N SER A 287 23.30 -5.18 -5.90
CA SER A 287 23.90 -6.48 -6.28
C SER A 287 24.49 -6.48 -7.69
N TYR A 288 24.45 -5.36 -8.42
CA TYR A 288 24.72 -5.31 -9.86
C TYR A 288 26.18 -5.01 -10.24
N SER A 289 27.10 -4.98 -9.30
CA SER A 289 28.52 -4.86 -9.62
C SER A 289 29.12 -6.25 -9.82
N GLY A 290 29.30 -6.68 -11.06
CA GLY A 290 30.04 -7.89 -11.46
C GLY A 290 31.53 -7.85 -11.11
N SER A 291 31.94 -6.98 -10.23
CA SER A 291 33.28 -6.86 -9.67
C SER A 291 33.24 -7.27 -8.19
N LYS A 292 34.06 -8.25 -7.83
CA LYS A 292 34.20 -8.80 -6.47
C LYS A 292 34.73 -7.79 -5.42
N LYS A 293 34.72 -6.49 -5.69
CA LYS A 293 35.19 -5.43 -4.78
C LYS A 293 34.28 -4.21 -4.89
N ALA A 294 33.50 -3.99 -3.85
CA ALA A 294 32.69 -2.87 -3.40
C ALA A 294 31.19 -3.19 -3.41
N GLU A 295 30.66 -3.48 -2.24
CA GLU A 295 29.26 -3.21 -1.92
C GLU A 295 29.08 -1.70 -2.09
N ILE A 296 28.49 -1.29 -3.21
CA ILE A 296 28.17 0.10 -3.44
C ILE A 296 26.79 0.32 -2.79
N ASP A 297 26.78 0.98 -1.64
CA ASP A 297 25.53 1.47 -1.06
C ASP A 297 24.94 2.51 -2.02
N ASP A 298 23.73 2.27 -2.54
CA ASP A 298 23.07 3.17 -3.49
C ASP A 298 22.21 4.24 -2.80
N GLY A 299 22.17 4.25 -1.48
CA GLY A 299 21.36 5.16 -0.65
C GLY A 299 20.74 4.45 0.54
N TYR A 300 19.62 4.97 1.03
CA TYR A 300 18.95 4.46 2.21
C TYR A 300 17.45 4.30 1.96
N ILE A 301 16.87 3.28 2.58
CA ILE A 301 15.41 3.14 2.70
C ILE A 301 15.00 3.43 4.14
N ILE A 302 13.95 4.21 4.28
CA ILE A 302 13.37 4.63 5.56
C ILE A 302 11.89 4.26 5.54
N ILE A 303 11.45 3.58 6.59
CA ILE A 303 10.06 3.20 6.82
C ILE A 303 9.63 3.83 8.13
N MET A 304 8.48 4.49 8.14
CA MET A 304 7.91 5.14 9.30
C MET A 304 6.50 4.65 9.56
N ARG A 305 6.19 4.42 10.83
CA ARG A 305 4.87 4.02 11.29
C ARG A 305 4.44 4.90 12.45
N ASP A 306 3.22 5.40 12.41
CA ASP A 306 2.60 6.06 13.57
C ASP A 306 2.25 5.00 14.62
N ILE A 307 2.88 5.11 15.77
CA ILE A 307 2.65 4.24 16.93
C ILE A 307 2.00 4.99 18.10
N THR A 308 1.47 6.19 17.88
CA THR A 308 0.90 7.05 18.93
C THR A 308 -0.18 6.31 19.73
N LYS A 309 -1.12 5.69 19.04
CA LYS A 309 -2.20 4.93 19.66
C LYS A 309 -1.68 3.71 20.43
N SER A 310 -0.69 3.00 19.87
CA SER A 310 -0.10 1.82 20.52
C SER A 310 0.64 2.21 21.81
N LYS A 311 1.42 3.29 21.75
CA LYS A 311 2.15 3.81 22.91
C LYS A 311 1.21 4.33 23.99
N SER A 312 0.19 5.09 23.61
CA SER A 312 -0.82 5.58 24.57
C SER A 312 -1.51 4.43 25.29
N LEU A 313 -1.84 3.33 24.60
CA LEU A 313 -2.42 2.13 25.20
C LEU A 313 -1.42 1.40 26.12
N GLU A 314 -0.15 1.38 25.77
CA GLU A 314 0.91 0.79 26.59
C GLU A 314 1.15 1.61 27.85
N GLU A 315 1.24 2.92 27.74
CA GLU A 315 1.34 3.85 28.87
C GLU A 315 0.13 3.73 29.82
N GLU A 316 -1.10 3.71 29.27
CA GLU A 316 -2.32 3.50 30.06
C GLU A 316 -2.32 2.16 30.80
N ARG A 317 -1.78 1.10 30.18
CA ARG A 317 -1.64 -0.22 30.81
C ARG A 317 -0.61 -0.19 31.92
N ASP A 318 0.55 0.43 31.70
CA ASP A 318 1.64 0.49 32.70
C ASP A 318 1.26 1.36 33.88
N GLU A 319 0.58 2.49 33.65
CA GLU A 319 -0.02 3.30 34.70
C GLU A 319 -1.02 2.47 35.55
N PHE A 320 -1.91 1.73 34.85
CA PHE A 320 -2.87 0.85 35.53
C PHE A 320 -2.19 -0.20 36.41
N ILE A 321 -1.16 -0.89 35.92
CA ILE A 321 -0.39 -1.89 36.71
C ILE A 321 0.27 -1.24 37.90
N SER A 322 0.83 -0.05 37.73
CA SER A 322 1.47 0.70 38.83
C SER A 322 0.47 1.05 39.94
N VAL A 323 -0.70 1.60 39.56
CA VAL A 323 -1.76 1.94 40.52
C VAL A 323 -2.31 0.70 41.21
N VAL A 324 -2.59 -0.39 40.48
CA VAL A 324 -3.03 -1.68 41.08
C VAL A 324 -2.03 -2.17 42.09
N SER A 325 -0.73 -2.14 41.77
CA SER A 325 0.33 -2.60 42.65
C SER A 325 0.38 -1.78 43.96
N HIS A 326 0.18 -0.46 43.85
CA HIS A 326 0.13 0.43 45.03
C HIS A 326 -1.10 0.16 45.88
N GLU A 327 -2.29 0.05 45.27
CA GLU A 327 -3.57 -0.17 45.95
C GLU A 327 -3.68 -1.57 46.62
N LEU A 328 -2.95 -2.56 46.09
CA LEU A 328 -2.83 -3.88 46.76
C LEU A 328 -1.84 -3.87 47.91
N ARG A 329 -0.73 -3.12 47.81
CA ARG A 329 0.32 -3.09 48.83
C ARG A 329 -0.18 -2.50 50.16
N THR A 330 -0.95 -1.43 50.10
CA THR A 330 -1.44 -0.71 51.27
C THR A 330 -2.24 -1.60 52.24
N PRO A 331 -3.33 -2.30 51.79
CA PRO A 331 -4.08 -3.18 52.68
C PRO A 331 -3.25 -4.39 53.19
N ILE A 332 -2.33 -4.92 52.35
CA ILE A 332 -1.42 -6.00 52.77
C ILE A 332 -0.56 -5.53 53.96
N THR A 333 0.03 -4.33 53.84
CA THR A 333 0.86 -3.76 54.92
C THR A 333 0.04 -3.50 56.18
N ILE A 334 -1.22 -3.06 56.04
CA ILE A 334 -2.12 -2.88 57.21
C ILE A 334 -2.41 -4.23 57.87
N VAL A 335 -2.74 -5.27 57.10
CA VAL A 335 -2.98 -6.62 57.61
C VAL A 335 -1.75 -7.15 58.35
N GLU A 336 -0.58 -7.07 57.74
CA GLU A 336 0.69 -7.52 58.32
C GLU A 336 0.99 -6.79 59.64
N GLY A 337 0.91 -5.45 59.64
CA GLY A 337 1.12 -4.65 60.83
C GLY A 337 0.09 -4.93 61.93
N THR A 338 -1.18 -5.12 61.56
CA THR A 338 -2.25 -5.43 62.51
C THR A 338 -2.06 -6.81 63.17
N ILE A 339 -1.73 -7.83 62.37
CA ILE A 339 -1.46 -9.19 62.87
C ILE A 339 -0.22 -9.18 63.80
N SER A 340 0.84 -8.46 63.42
CA SER A 340 2.02 -8.29 64.23
C SER A 340 1.68 -7.62 65.55
N ASN A 341 0.83 -6.60 65.58
CA ASN A 341 0.32 -5.97 66.78
C ASN A 341 -0.51 -6.94 67.65
N VAL A 342 -1.38 -7.76 67.02
CA VAL A 342 -2.15 -8.80 67.75
C VAL A 342 -1.21 -9.78 68.48
N GLN A 343 -0.11 -10.20 67.84
CA GLN A 343 0.89 -11.08 68.43
C GLN A 343 1.52 -10.43 69.69
N ILE A 344 1.91 -9.17 69.59
CA ILE A 344 2.47 -8.42 70.72
C ILE A 344 1.42 -8.25 71.86
N MET A 345 0.17 -7.89 71.50
CA MET A 345 -0.92 -7.73 72.45
C MET A 345 -1.24 -9.01 73.18
N MET A 346 -1.13 -10.19 72.53
CA MET A 346 -1.35 -11.50 73.20
C MET A 346 -0.34 -11.79 74.31
N GLU A 347 0.85 -11.21 74.25
CA GLU A 347 1.91 -11.37 75.24
C GLU A 347 1.86 -10.28 76.38
N HIS A 348 1.07 -9.20 76.16
CA HIS A 348 1.05 -8.06 77.05
C HIS A 348 -0.08 -8.17 78.13
N PRO A 349 0.20 -8.06 79.44
CA PRO A 349 -0.78 -8.25 80.50
C PRO A 349 -1.95 -7.26 80.47
N ASP A 350 -1.76 -6.05 79.93
CA ASP A 350 -2.75 -4.98 79.90
C ASP A 350 -3.64 -5.01 78.59
N SER A 351 -3.48 -6.00 77.76
CA SER A 351 -4.28 -6.14 76.51
C SER A 351 -5.70 -6.61 76.83
N THR A 352 -6.69 -5.83 76.48
CA THR A 352 -8.09 -6.20 76.61
C THR A 352 -8.59 -7.07 75.47
N LYS A 353 -9.59 -7.92 75.72
CA LYS A 353 -10.23 -8.74 74.71
C LYS A 353 -10.87 -7.89 73.60
N GLU A 354 -11.31 -6.69 73.94
CA GLU A 354 -11.89 -5.73 72.97
C GLU A 354 -10.83 -5.21 72.03
N MET A 355 -9.62 -4.83 72.46
CA MET A 355 -8.52 -4.38 71.64
C MET A 355 -8.08 -5.47 70.62
N LEU A 356 -8.02 -6.72 71.09
CA LEU A 356 -7.73 -7.86 70.20
C LEU A 356 -8.83 -8.08 69.13
N SER A 357 -10.09 -7.98 69.59
CA SER A 357 -11.24 -8.12 68.65
C SER A 357 -11.26 -7.04 67.62
N ASP A 358 -10.99 -5.80 67.96
CA ASP A 358 -10.95 -4.66 67.04
C ASP A 358 -9.79 -4.79 66.02
N ALA A 359 -8.63 -5.23 66.51
CA ALA A 359 -7.49 -5.47 65.61
C ALA A 359 -7.77 -6.61 64.59
N ILE A 360 -8.33 -7.74 65.08
CA ILE A 360 -8.72 -8.86 64.19
C ILE A 360 -9.78 -8.43 63.21
N THR A 361 -10.78 -7.64 63.66
CA THR A 361 -11.82 -7.11 62.75
C THR A 361 -11.20 -6.21 61.66
N THR A 362 -10.26 -5.33 62.05
CA THR A 362 -9.54 -4.48 61.09
C THR A 362 -8.78 -5.31 60.06
N ALA A 363 -8.04 -6.34 60.48
CA ALA A 363 -7.33 -7.22 59.55
C ALA A 363 -8.30 -7.99 58.63
N HIS A 364 -9.40 -8.49 59.17
CA HIS A 364 -10.44 -9.19 58.42
C HIS A 364 -11.08 -8.28 57.34
N ASP A 365 -11.41 -7.05 57.67
CA ASP A 365 -12.00 -6.07 56.74
C ASP A 365 -11.05 -5.75 55.58
N GLN A 366 -9.74 -5.65 55.88
CA GLN A 366 -8.74 -5.46 54.81
C GLN A 366 -8.59 -6.67 53.92
N ILE A 367 -8.72 -7.90 54.42
CA ILE A 367 -8.71 -9.12 53.61
C ILE A 367 -9.95 -9.17 52.69
N ILE A 368 -11.14 -8.84 53.21
CA ILE A 368 -12.36 -8.75 52.41
C ILE A 368 -12.21 -7.70 51.30
N TYR A 369 -11.63 -6.54 51.62
CA TYR A 369 -11.32 -5.50 50.64
C TYR A 369 -10.39 -6.01 49.53
N LEU A 370 -9.30 -6.72 49.85
CA LEU A 370 -8.38 -7.34 48.93
C LEU A 370 -9.08 -8.37 48.04
N ALA A 371 -9.89 -9.26 48.62
CA ALA A 371 -10.65 -10.27 47.89
C ALA A 371 -11.58 -9.63 46.84
N LYS A 372 -12.27 -8.55 47.25
CA LYS A 372 -13.11 -7.78 46.30
C LYS A 372 -12.30 -7.17 45.18
N MET A 373 -11.15 -6.55 45.50
CA MET A 373 -10.28 -5.94 44.47
C MET A 373 -9.77 -6.98 43.48
N VAL A 374 -9.32 -8.15 43.92
CA VAL A 374 -8.87 -9.25 43.05
C VAL A 374 -10.02 -9.74 42.18
N ASN A 375 -11.24 -9.84 42.72
CA ASN A 375 -12.41 -10.24 41.94
C ASN A 375 -12.77 -9.19 40.83
N ASP A 376 -12.79 -7.90 41.21
CA ASP A 376 -13.01 -6.78 40.26
C ASP A 376 -11.99 -6.81 39.12
N LEU A 377 -10.69 -7.01 39.42
CA LEU A 377 -9.61 -7.13 38.44
C LEU A 377 -9.74 -8.38 37.54
N SER A 378 -10.13 -9.51 38.15
CA SER A 378 -10.35 -10.76 37.41
C SER A 378 -11.50 -10.62 36.39
N THR A 379 -12.60 -9.98 36.81
CA THR A 379 -13.76 -9.71 35.96
C THR A 379 -13.39 -8.76 34.81
N LEU A 380 -12.63 -7.70 35.11
CA LEU A 380 -12.13 -6.77 34.09
C LEU A 380 -11.23 -7.49 33.10
N SER A 381 -10.26 -8.29 33.58
CA SER A 381 -9.33 -9.04 32.71
C SER A 381 -10.05 -10.03 31.79
N ARG A 382 -11.10 -10.71 32.29
CA ARG A 382 -11.96 -11.58 31.47
C ARG A 382 -12.71 -10.79 30.40
N ALA A 383 -13.27 -9.65 30.77
CA ALA A 383 -13.99 -8.78 29.84
C ALA A 383 -13.06 -8.22 28.74
N GLU A 384 -11.83 -7.82 29.07
CA GLU A 384 -10.86 -7.30 28.09
C GLU A 384 -10.40 -8.36 27.09
N ARG A 385 -10.11 -9.58 27.54
CA ARG A 385 -9.67 -10.68 26.66
C ARG A 385 -10.76 -11.20 25.73
N GLY A 386 -12.00 -10.72 25.84
CA GLY A 386 -13.09 -11.20 25.00
C GLY A 386 -13.43 -12.68 25.23
N VAL A 387 -12.99 -13.27 26.36
CA VAL A 387 -13.48 -14.57 26.83
C VAL A 387 -14.91 -14.32 27.28
N ALA A 388 -15.79 -14.14 26.28
CA ALA A 388 -17.19 -13.90 26.52
C ALA A 388 -17.80 -15.17 27.09
N ASP A 389 -18.50 -15.03 28.23
CA ASP A 389 -19.58 -15.93 28.51
C ASP A 389 -20.53 -15.92 27.30
N THR A 390 -20.89 -17.09 26.82
CA THR A 390 -21.85 -17.20 25.73
C THR A 390 -23.13 -16.48 26.13
N PRO A 391 -23.67 -15.59 25.26
CA PRO A 391 -24.94 -14.95 25.57
C PRO A 391 -26.00 -16.01 25.85
N GLU A 392 -26.74 -15.85 26.93
CA GLU A 392 -27.82 -16.73 27.31
C GLU A 392 -29.14 -15.97 27.41
N ASP A 393 -30.23 -16.72 27.28
CA ASP A 393 -31.59 -16.19 27.38
C ASP A 393 -31.97 -16.05 28.87
N ILE A 394 -32.02 -14.82 29.35
CA ILE A 394 -32.18 -14.50 30.76
C ILE A 394 -33.60 -14.02 31.02
N ASP A 395 -34.34 -14.69 31.91
CA ASP A 395 -35.59 -14.17 32.47
C ASP A 395 -35.25 -12.99 33.43
N VAL A 396 -35.63 -11.79 32.95
CA VAL A 396 -35.32 -10.55 33.69
C VAL A 396 -36.00 -10.52 35.08
N ARG A 397 -37.22 -11.04 35.17
CA ARG A 397 -37.96 -11.04 36.43
C ARG A 397 -37.31 -11.95 37.46
N GLU A 398 -36.97 -13.17 37.10
CA GLU A 398 -36.29 -14.14 37.94
C GLU A 398 -34.95 -13.59 38.47
N MET A 399 -34.15 -13.04 37.58
CA MET A 399 -32.86 -12.46 37.95
C MET A 399 -32.99 -11.32 38.97
N ILE A 400 -33.94 -10.41 38.74
CA ILE A 400 -34.09 -9.26 39.65
C ILE A 400 -34.65 -9.69 41.01
N HIS A 401 -35.54 -10.67 41.07
CA HIS A 401 -35.97 -11.23 42.38
C HIS A 401 -34.79 -11.88 43.13
N LYS A 402 -33.99 -12.66 42.45
CA LYS A 402 -32.78 -13.25 43.06
C LYS A 402 -31.85 -12.19 43.66
N LEU A 403 -31.54 -11.15 42.87
CA LEU A 403 -30.69 -10.04 43.35
C LEU A 403 -31.35 -9.28 44.52
N HIS A 404 -32.65 -9.03 44.45
CA HIS A 404 -33.36 -8.38 45.56
C HIS A 404 -33.25 -9.21 46.82
N ASP A 405 -33.55 -10.51 46.80
CA ASP A 405 -33.54 -11.39 47.97
C ASP A 405 -32.14 -11.53 48.59
N GLU A 406 -31.12 -11.53 47.73
CA GLU A 406 -29.71 -11.55 48.16
C GLU A 406 -29.36 -10.28 48.93
N TYR A 407 -29.62 -9.08 48.36
CA TYR A 407 -29.16 -7.82 48.94
C TYR A 407 -30.16 -7.18 49.93
N ASN A 408 -31.39 -7.69 50.02
CA ASN A 408 -32.37 -7.19 50.98
C ASN A 408 -31.95 -7.39 52.45
N LYS A 409 -31.20 -8.47 52.73
CA LYS A 409 -30.64 -8.74 54.07
C LYS A 409 -29.65 -7.66 54.48
N ASP A 410 -28.76 -7.28 53.58
CA ASP A 410 -27.73 -6.26 53.80
C ASP A 410 -28.36 -4.87 53.96
N ALA A 411 -29.34 -4.55 53.14
CA ALA A 411 -30.09 -3.30 53.23
C ALA A 411 -30.83 -3.21 54.57
N THR A 412 -31.54 -4.28 54.97
CA THR A 412 -32.29 -4.35 56.23
C THR A 412 -31.38 -4.25 57.44
N ALA A 413 -30.24 -4.95 57.45
CA ALA A 413 -29.23 -4.86 58.50
C ALA A 413 -28.72 -3.42 58.71
N LYS A 414 -28.72 -2.60 57.63
CA LYS A 414 -28.34 -1.19 57.65
C LYS A 414 -29.52 -0.24 57.93
N GLY A 415 -30.74 -0.78 58.15
CA GLY A 415 -31.96 0.00 58.37
C GLY A 415 -32.53 0.69 57.13
N LEU A 416 -32.22 0.16 55.93
CA LEU A 416 -32.69 0.66 54.66
C LEU A 416 -33.81 -0.21 54.10
N HIS A 417 -34.70 0.39 53.31
CA HIS A 417 -35.76 -0.34 52.58
C HIS A 417 -35.30 -0.57 51.13
N LEU A 418 -35.21 -1.84 50.70
CA LEU A 418 -34.94 -2.22 49.32
C LEU A 418 -36.28 -2.56 48.63
N ASN A 419 -36.73 -1.71 47.71
CA ASN A 419 -38.02 -1.84 47.04
C ASN A 419 -37.87 -2.36 45.62
N LEU A 420 -38.87 -3.12 45.14
CA LEU A 420 -39.01 -3.52 43.74
C LEU A 420 -40.14 -2.75 43.07
N ASP A 421 -39.87 -2.18 41.89
CA ASP A 421 -40.85 -1.56 40.97
C ASP A 421 -40.74 -2.24 39.62
N LEU A 422 -41.44 -3.36 39.44
CA LEU A 422 -41.39 -4.19 38.25
C LEU A 422 -42.59 -3.93 37.35
N GLY A 423 -42.32 -3.76 36.04
CA GLY A 423 -43.39 -3.70 35.05
C GLY A 423 -44.23 -4.97 34.99
N ALA A 424 -45.52 -4.84 34.61
CA ALA A 424 -46.41 -5.98 34.53
C ALA A 424 -45.91 -7.10 33.63
N THR A 425 -45.36 -6.71 32.47
CA THR A 425 -44.70 -7.62 31.52
C THR A 425 -43.21 -7.31 31.44
N LEU A 426 -42.39 -8.30 31.74
CA LEU A 426 -40.95 -8.25 31.53
C LEU A 426 -40.58 -9.46 30.70
N GLY A 427 -39.93 -9.23 29.56
CA GLY A 427 -39.43 -10.27 28.67
C GLY A 427 -38.05 -10.80 29.07
N HIS A 428 -37.49 -11.53 28.14
CA HIS A 428 -36.11 -12.05 28.26
C HIS A 428 -35.12 -11.09 27.59
N VAL A 429 -33.87 -11.15 28.01
CA VAL A 429 -32.76 -10.50 27.34
C VAL A 429 -31.71 -11.54 27.00
N ASN A 430 -31.09 -11.44 25.83
CA ASN A 430 -30.02 -12.34 25.42
C ASN A 430 -28.67 -11.66 25.59
N THR A 431 -27.95 -12.01 26.66
CA THR A 431 -26.68 -11.38 27.01
C THR A 431 -25.88 -12.26 27.99
N SER A 432 -24.64 -11.87 28.32
CA SER A 432 -23.88 -12.53 29.38
C SER A 432 -24.56 -12.30 30.73
N ARG A 433 -24.98 -13.39 31.39
CA ARG A 433 -25.56 -13.37 32.74
C ARG A 433 -24.58 -12.77 33.75
N LEU A 434 -23.33 -13.22 33.70
CA LEU A 434 -22.27 -12.74 34.57
C LEU A 434 -22.11 -11.22 34.50
N TYR A 435 -22.03 -10.68 33.29
CA TYR A 435 -21.82 -9.24 33.10
C TYR A 435 -23.04 -8.42 33.56
N LEU A 436 -24.25 -8.91 33.29
CA LEU A 436 -25.48 -8.25 33.68
C LEU A 436 -25.66 -8.28 35.21
N GLU A 437 -25.43 -9.43 35.88
CA GLU A 437 -25.49 -9.57 37.35
C GLU A 437 -24.44 -8.66 38.01
N GLU A 438 -23.18 -8.70 37.59
CA GLU A 438 -22.10 -7.86 38.13
C GLU A 438 -22.37 -6.34 38.04
N MET A 439 -22.95 -5.89 36.92
CA MET A 439 -23.34 -4.49 36.76
C MET A 439 -24.42 -4.09 37.75
N LEU A 440 -25.49 -4.90 37.87
CA LEU A 440 -26.60 -4.64 38.79
C LEU A 440 -26.14 -4.70 40.25
N GLN A 441 -25.32 -5.69 40.61
CA GLN A 441 -24.70 -5.82 41.91
C GLN A 441 -23.87 -4.59 42.30
N ASN A 442 -23.05 -4.08 41.37
CA ASN A 442 -22.26 -2.86 41.56
C ASN A 442 -23.15 -1.65 41.87
N PHE A 443 -24.27 -1.48 41.18
CA PHE A 443 -25.19 -0.37 41.46
C PHE A 443 -25.92 -0.55 42.77
N ILE A 444 -26.44 -1.75 43.06
CA ILE A 444 -27.17 -2.06 44.31
C ILE A 444 -26.25 -1.88 45.53
N THR A 445 -25.05 -2.47 45.48
CA THR A 445 -24.08 -2.38 46.59
C THR A 445 -23.61 -0.95 46.83
N ASN A 446 -23.37 -0.17 45.76
CA ASN A 446 -23.07 1.25 45.87
C ASN A 446 -24.24 2.03 46.49
N SER A 447 -25.49 1.77 46.09
CA SER A 447 -26.68 2.40 46.64
C SER A 447 -26.83 2.08 48.14
N ILE A 448 -26.66 0.83 48.55
CA ILE A 448 -26.68 0.42 49.99
C ILE A 448 -25.56 1.12 50.74
N LYS A 449 -24.37 1.19 50.16
CA LYS A 449 -23.18 1.77 50.79
C LYS A 449 -23.33 3.26 51.07
N TYR A 450 -23.81 4.04 50.09
CA TYR A 450 -23.87 5.51 50.15
C TYR A 450 -25.23 6.07 50.61
N THR A 451 -26.17 5.20 51.00
CA THR A 451 -27.40 5.61 51.68
C THR A 451 -27.31 5.35 53.17
N LYS A 452 -27.37 6.40 54.01
CA LYS A 452 -27.36 6.26 55.47
C LYS A 452 -28.74 5.99 56.04
N LYS A 453 -29.80 6.62 55.50
CA LYS A 453 -31.22 6.43 55.86
C LYS A 453 -32.09 6.63 54.61
N GLY A 454 -33.15 5.86 54.49
CA GLY A 454 -34.11 5.98 53.41
C GLY A 454 -34.32 4.68 52.63
N SER A 455 -34.40 4.75 51.31
CA SER A 455 -34.74 3.61 50.49
C SER A 455 -33.95 3.52 49.20
N ILE A 456 -33.84 2.31 48.70
CA ILE A 456 -33.26 1.98 47.38
C ILE A 456 -34.35 1.30 46.60
N THR A 457 -34.56 1.68 45.33
CA THR A 457 -35.56 1.10 44.44
C THR A 457 -34.91 0.50 43.21
N ILE A 458 -35.12 -0.78 43.00
CA ILE A 458 -34.79 -1.48 41.77
C ILE A 458 -36.01 -1.41 40.87
N SER A 459 -35.96 -0.56 39.83
CA SER A 459 -37.10 -0.42 38.90
C SER A 459 -36.70 -1.02 37.54
N VAL A 460 -37.51 -1.98 37.06
CA VAL A 460 -37.30 -2.59 35.74
C VAL A 460 -38.59 -2.54 34.93
N LYS A 461 -38.54 -1.87 33.79
CA LYS A 461 -39.73 -1.64 32.93
C LYS A 461 -39.40 -1.96 31.48
N GLN A 462 -40.34 -2.62 30.82
CA GLN A 462 -40.25 -2.89 29.40
C GLN A 462 -41.15 -1.93 28.62
N LYS A 463 -40.60 -1.31 27.58
CA LYS A 463 -41.36 -0.45 26.65
C LYS A 463 -40.74 -0.53 25.26
N LEU A 464 -41.59 -0.70 24.23
CA LEU A 464 -41.17 -0.69 22.82
C LEU A 464 -40.01 -1.65 22.49
N GLY A 465 -40.06 -2.88 23.01
CA GLY A 465 -38.99 -3.87 22.76
C GLY A 465 -37.68 -3.63 23.50
N ILE A 466 -37.68 -2.75 24.48
CA ILE A 466 -36.48 -2.42 25.29
C ILE A 466 -36.82 -2.62 26.76
N VAL A 467 -35.93 -3.27 27.50
CA VAL A 467 -35.94 -3.36 28.97
C VAL A 467 -35.04 -2.28 29.54
N LYS A 468 -35.57 -1.42 30.39
CA LYS A 468 -34.82 -0.43 31.16
C LYS A 468 -34.62 -0.91 32.59
N PHE A 469 -33.37 -1.02 33.01
CA PHE A 469 -32.94 -1.31 34.37
C PHE A 469 -32.57 0.01 35.06
N LEU A 470 -33.15 0.33 36.19
CA LEU A 470 -32.91 1.55 36.93
C LEU A 470 -32.74 1.23 38.42
N ILE A 471 -31.63 1.62 39.01
CA ILE A 471 -31.37 1.61 40.45
C ILE A 471 -31.40 3.05 40.94
N LYS A 472 -32.33 3.34 41.87
CA LYS A 472 -32.54 4.65 42.45
C LYS A 472 -32.28 4.58 43.95
N ASP A 473 -31.45 5.47 44.46
CA ASP A 473 -31.19 5.63 45.90
C ASP A 473 -31.56 7.03 46.40
N THR A 474 -31.76 7.14 47.72
CA THR A 474 -31.98 8.41 48.43
C THR A 474 -30.76 8.83 49.24
N GLY A 475 -29.57 8.42 48.81
CA GLY A 475 -28.29 8.62 49.49
C GLY A 475 -27.72 10.03 49.36
N ILE A 476 -26.41 10.11 49.60
CA ILE A 476 -25.66 11.39 49.61
C ILE A 476 -25.62 12.09 48.26
N GLY A 477 -25.94 11.39 47.14
CA GLY A 477 -25.81 11.92 45.81
C GLY A 477 -24.36 12.19 45.37
N ILE A 478 -24.19 12.70 44.15
CA ILE A 478 -22.88 12.92 43.53
C ILE A 478 -22.80 14.37 43.02
N SER A 479 -21.69 15.05 43.34
CA SER A 479 -21.46 16.43 42.89
C SER A 479 -21.32 16.49 41.36
N LYS A 480 -21.59 17.65 40.76
CA LYS A 480 -21.44 17.83 39.29
C LYS A 480 -19.99 17.60 38.84
N SER A 481 -18.99 17.98 39.62
CA SER A 481 -17.57 17.77 39.32
C SER A 481 -17.18 16.29 39.32
N ASP A 482 -17.80 15.49 40.22
CA ASP A 482 -17.49 14.07 40.34
C ASP A 482 -18.21 13.23 39.30
N GLN A 483 -19.41 13.66 38.82
CA GLN A 483 -20.21 12.91 37.84
C GLN A 483 -19.45 12.57 36.55
N ALA A 484 -18.52 13.44 36.12
CA ALA A 484 -17.67 13.18 34.95
C ALA A 484 -16.54 12.17 35.23
N LYS A 485 -16.20 11.94 36.51
CA LYS A 485 -15.02 11.17 36.92
C LYS A 485 -15.34 9.83 37.56
N ILE A 486 -16.57 9.60 38.07
CA ILE A 486 -16.93 8.38 38.83
C ILE A 486 -16.77 7.07 38.05
N PHE A 487 -16.69 7.14 36.70
CA PHE A 487 -16.43 5.97 35.87
C PHE A 487 -14.94 5.79 35.51
N GLN A 488 -14.04 6.66 36.05
CA GLN A 488 -12.60 6.49 35.90
C GLN A 488 -12.06 5.41 36.85
N LYS A 489 -10.93 4.80 36.46
CA LYS A 489 -10.24 3.78 37.24
C LYS A 489 -9.82 4.35 38.63
N PHE A 490 -10.10 3.64 39.71
CA PHE A 490 -9.72 4.00 41.08
C PHE A 490 -10.24 5.36 41.58
N TYR A 491 -11.17 5.97 40.85
CA TYR A 491 -11.70 7.26 41.26
C TYR A 491 -12.60 7.14 42.49
N ARG A 492 -12.35 7.99 43.46
CA ARG A 492 -13.18 8.17 44.66
C ARG A 492 -13.35 9.66 44.91
N SER A 493 -14.58 10.09 45.21
CA SER A 493 -14.85 11.48 45.55
C SER A 493 -14.07 11.91 46.81
N GLU A 494 -13.63 13.17 46.83
CA GLU A 494 -12.96 13.75 48.02
C GLU A 494 -13.94 14.10 49.16
N ASP A 495 -15.24 13.92 48.95
CA ASP A 495 -16.23 14.11 50.02
C ASP A 495 -15.90 13.20 51.19
N TYR A 496 -15.78 13.79 52.39
CA TYR A 496 -15.41 13.06 53.63
C TYR A 496 -16.34 11.87 53.89
N ARG A 497 -17.63 11.97 53.52
CA ARG A 497 -18.63 10.89 53.67
C ARG A 497 -18.34 9.66 52.84
N THR A 498 -17.64 9.85 51.70
CA THR A 498 -17.17 8.75 50.87
C THR A 498 -15.87 8.15 51.38
N ARG A 499 -15.03 8.95 52.04
CA ARG A 499 -13.77 8.46 52.64
C ARG A 499 -14.01 7.54 53.85
N GLU A 500 -15.08 7.79 54.64
CA GLU A 500 -15.48 6.90 55.76
C GLU A 500 -15.95 5.52 55.30
N THR A 501 -16.24 5.33 54.02
CA THR A 501 -16.73 4.05 53.50
C THR A 501 -15.63 3.34 52.70
N SER A 502 -15.37 2.06 52.98
CA SER A 502 -14.39 1.26 52.23
C SER A 502 -14.80 1.05 50.76
N GLY A 503 -13.86 1.06 49.82
CA GLY A 503 -14.18 0.76 48.41
C GLY A 503 -13.01 0.95 47.47
N THR A 504 -12.90 0.08 46.48
CA THR A 504 -11.80 -0.04 45.53
C THR A 504 -11.73 1.09 44.49
N GLY A 505 -12.84 1.83 44.26
CA GLY A 505 -12.93 2.77 43.16
C GLY A 505 -12.99 2.09 41.77
N LEU A 506 -13.04 0.75 41.71
CA LEU A 506 -13.11 -0.01 40.48
C LEU A 506 -14.54 -0.36 40.04
N GLY A 507 -15.48 -0.52 40.99
CA GLY A 507 -16.81 -1.07 40.71
C GLY A 507 -17.56 -0.37 39.57
N LEU A 508 -17.65 0.97 39.57
CA LEU A 508 -18.31 1.72 38.49
C LEU A 508 -17.55 1.69 37.18
N TYR A 509 -16.22 1.68 37.23
CA TYR A 509 -15.39 1.50 36.02
C TYR A 509 -15.61 0.11 35.41
N VAL A 510 -15.60 -0.96 36.23
CA VAL A 510 -15.91 -2.33 35.80
C VAL A 510 -17.32 -2.38 35.19
N ALA A 511 -18.33 -1.85 35.90
CA ALA A 511 -19.70 -1.79 35.38
C ALA A 511 -19.77 -1.10 34.01
N SER A 512 -19.05 0.01 33.81
CA SER A 512 -18.99 0.72 32.51
C SER A 512 -18.36 -0.13 31.43
N LYS A 513 -17.29 -0.85 31.69
CA LYS A 513 -16.64 -1.76 30.72
C LYS A 513 -17.52 -2.96 30.38
N LEU A 514 -18.20 -3.55 31.39
CA LEU A 514 -19.16 -4.64 31.16
C LEU A 514 -20.37 -4.18 30.35
N ALA A 515 -20.92 -2.99 30.65
CA ALA A 515 -21.99 -2.40 29.85
C ALA A 515 -21.62 -2.32 28.37
N HIS A 516 -20.46 -1.80 28.07
CA HIS A 516 -19.97 -1.71 26.69
C HIS A 516 -19.89 -3.09 26.01
N LYS A 517 -19.46 -4.12 26.75
CA LYS A 517 -19.34 -5.49 26.23
C LYS A 517 -20.70 -6.13 25.90
N ILE A 518 -21.75 -5.79 26.64
CA ILE A 518 -23.12 -6.26 26.36
C ILE A 518 -23.93 -5.29 25.49
N GLY A 519 -23.28 -4.30 24.89
CA GLY A 519 -23.94 -3.32 24.01
C GLY A 519 -24.87 -2.34 24.73
N ALA A 520 -24.70 -2.16 26.06
CA ALA A 520 -25.45 -1.21 26.86
C ALA A 520 -24.64 0.07 27.11
N LYS A 521 -25.35 1.18 27.34
CA LYS A 521 -24.77 2.45 27.79
C LYS A 521 -25.34 2.80 29.16
N ILE A 522 -24.45 3.00 30.13
CA ILE A 522 -24.85 3.47 31.45
C ILE A 522 -25.11 4.97 31.39
N GLU A 523 -26.26 5.35 31.94
CA GLU A 523 -26.65 6.74 32.13
C GLU A 523 -26.94 6.98 33.61
N MET A 524 -26.78 8.22 34.06
CA MET A 524 -27.03 8.57 35.45
C MET A 524 -27.61 9.98 35.60
N THR A 525 -28.38 10.18 36.68
CA THR A 525 -28.71 11.50 37.21
C THR A 525 -28.52 11.48 38.71
N SER A 526 -27.87 12.50 39.22
CA SER A 526 -27.65 12.63 40.65
C SER A 526 -27.63 14.10 41.06
N ARG A 527 -28.03 14.36 42.29
CA ARG A 527 -27.90 15.67 42.93
C ARG A 527 -27.43 15.45 44.36
N LEU A 528 -26.44 16.25 44.74
CA LEU A 528 -25.87 16.18 46.08
C LEU A 528 -26.98 16.29 47.16
N ASN A 529 -26.98 15.41 48.14
CA ASN A 529 -27.97 15.21 49.20
C ASN A 529 -29.39 14.81 48.74
N HIS A 530 -29.57 14.38 47.52
CA HIS A 530 -30.89 13.96 46.96
C HIS A 530 -30.84 12.56 46.34
N GLY A 531 -29.70 11.85 46.48
CA GLY A 531 -29.53 10.51 45.95
C GLY A 531 -29.12 10.47 44.47
N SER A 532 -29.06 9.26 43.92
CA SER A 532 -28.63 8.99 42.56
C SER A 532 -29.57 8.00 41.87
N ASN A 533 -29.61 8.11 40.55
CA ASN A 533 -30.27 7.17 39.64
C ASN A 533 -29.24 6.69 38.65
N PHE A 534 -29.03 5.39 38.56
CA PHE A 534 -28.22 4.75 37.51
C PHE A 534 -29.10 3.86 36.66
N TRP A 535 -29.02 3.96 35.35
CA TRP A 535 -29.82 3.10 34.46
C TRP A 535 -29.08 2.76 33.20
N PHE A 536 -29.53 1.68 32.59
CA PHE A 536 -29.14 1.26 31.24
C PHE A 536 -30.32 0.52 30.58
N THR A 537 -30.18 0.26 29.29
CA THR A 537 -31.22 -0.41 28.49
C THR A 537 -30.64 -1.58 27.71
N LEU A 538 -31.41 -2.65 27.57
CA LEU A 538 -31.12 -3.80 26.72
C LEU A 538 -32.32 -4.12 25.83
N PRO A 539 -32.11 -4.63 24.61
CA PRO A 539 -33.20 -5.09 23.75
C PRO A 539 -33.84 -6.36 24.34
N VAL A 540 -35.18 -6.46 24.21
CA VAL A 540 -35.89 -7.69 24.52
C VAL A 540 -35.51 -8.77 23.52
N HIS A 541 -35.29 -9.97 24.01
CA HIS A 541 -35.13 -11.14 23.18
C HIS A 541 -36.47 -11.84 23.02
N ASP A 542 -37.11 -11.67 21.84
CA ASP A 542 -38.33 -12.42 21.52
C ASP A 542 -37.91 -13.86 21.18
N LYS A 543 -38.31 -14.82 22.02
CA LYS A 543 -38.23 -16.24 21.63
C LYS A 543 -39.09 -16.40 20.34
N LYS A 544 -38.41 -16.46 19.19
CA LYS A 544 -39.11 -16.96 18.01
C LYS A 544 -39.68 -18.34 18.38
N LYS A 545 -41.02 -18.41 18.36
CA LYS A 545 -41.77 -19.67 18.49
C LYS A 545 -41.34 -20.70 17.46
#